data_7c9b12863ae6fdcb5ed9cc752a6bcfb7
#
_entry.id   7c9b12863ae6fdcb5ed9cc752a6bcfb7
#
_cell.length_a   1.000
_cell.length_b   1.000
_cell.length_c   1.000
_cell.angle_alpha   90.00
_cell.angle_beta   90.00
_cell.angle_gamma   90.00
#
_symmetry.space_group_name_H-M   'P 1'
#
loop_
_entity.id
_entity.type
_entity.pdbx_description
1 polymer ?
#
loop_
_entity_poly.entity_id
_entity_poly.type
_entity_poly.pdbx_seq_one_letter_code
_entity_poly.pdbx_strand_id
1 'polypeptide(L)'
;MLHQYIERKTGKIITENLYHNSVINYIYSSIRENSKWMFDALVSARTSSLLAYINYDFPFGSFLSGGRKFIKQVGVNIEECVDPSALTSARKVFERQIKYDQYRPMSNDEKTVVSPADSRCLVGSFTNNNLLFLKNKFF
;
A
#
# COMPACT_ATOMS: atom_id res chain seq x y z
N MET A 1 9.15 4.30 -13.28
CA MET A 1 8.48 3.06 -13.73
C MET A 1 7.01 3.18 -13.36
N LEU A 2 6.10 2.94 -14.31
CA LEU A 2 4.67 2.97 -14.03
C LEU A 2 4.26 1.61 -13.47
N HIS A 3 3.65 1.62 -12.29
CA HIS A 3 3.07 0.41 -11.70
C HIS A 3 1.61 0.31 -12.13
N GLN A 4 1.27 -0.72 -12.87
CA GLN A 4 -0.07 -0.93 -13.41
C GLN A 4 -0.59 -2.31 -13.01
N TYR A 5 -1.91 -2.41 -12.84
CA TYR A 5 -2.61 -3.65 -12.57
C TYR A 5 -3.96 -3.67 -13.27
N ILE A 6 -4.51 -4.86 -13.44
CA ILE A 6 -5.86 -5.03 -13.98
C ILE A 6 -6.84 -5.11 -12.82
N GLU A 7 -7.80 -4.20 -12.78
CA GLU A 7 -8.86 -4.25 -11.78
C GLU A 7 -9.84 -5.37 -12.12
N ARG A 8 -10.01 -6.31 -11.19
CA ARG A 8 -10.85 -7.50 -11.40
C ARG A 8 -12.31 -7.16 -11.73
N LYS A 9 -12.88 -6.13 -11.09
CA LYS A 9 -14.30 -5.75 -11.27
C LYS A 9 -14.59 -5.18 -12.65
N THR A 10 -13.68 -4.40 -13.20
CA THR A 10 -13.88 -3.64 -14.44
C THR A 10 -13.08 -4.19 -15.61
N GLY A 11 -12.08 -5.03 -15.37
CA GLY A 11 -11.11 -5.50 -16.37
C GLY A 11 -10.19 -4.40 -16.91
N LYS A 12 -10.24 -3.20 -16.35
CA LYS A 12 -9.45 -2.06 -16.82
C LYS A 12 -8.04 -2.06 -16.24
N ILE A 13 -7.09 -1.57 -17.03
CA ILE A 13 -5.74 -1.28 -16.56
C ILE A 13 -5.77 0.01 -15.75
N ILE A 14 -5.38 -0.09 -14.48
CA ILE A 14 -5.28 1.04 -13.56
C ILE A 14 -3.82 1.28 -13.23
N THR A 15 -3.41 2.56 -13.28
CA THR A 15 -2.09 2.98 -12.82
C THR A 15 -2.13 3.23 -11.32
N GLU A 16 -1.21 2.59 -10.61
CA GLU A 16 -1.10 2.72 -9.16
C GLU A 16 -0.65 4.11 -8.76
N ASN A 17 -1.37 4.71 -7.83
CA ASN A 17 -0.99 5.96 -7.21
C ASN A 17 -0.12 5.66 -5.98
N LEU A 18 1.21 5.74 -6.14
CA LEU A 18 2.16 5.45 -5.07
C LEU A 18 2.32 6.67 -4.15
N TYR A 19 2.02 6.46 -2.87
CA TYR A 19 2.19 7.48 -1.85
C TYR A 19 3.67 7.76 -1.59
N HIS A 20 4.05 9.05 -1.60
CA HIS A 20 5.43 9.52 -1.37
C HIS A 20 6.51 8.93 -2.29
N ASN A 21 6.14 8.43 -3.46
CA ASN A 21 7.07 7.78 -4.39
C ASN A 21 8.27 8.67 -4.77
N SER A 22 8.05 9.97 -4.97
CA SER A 22 9.12 10.91 -5.30
C SER A 22 10.15 11.06 -4.17
N VAL A 23 9.71 11.09 -2.91
CA VAL A 23 10.61 11.19 -1.74
C VAL A 23 11.41 9.90 -1.58
N ILE A 24 10.76 8.76 -1.69
CA ILE A 24 11.40 7.45 -1.62
C ILE A 24 12.43 7.30 -2.73
N ASN A 25 12.06 7.62 -3.96
CA ASN A 25 12.98 7.58 -5.10
C ASN A 25 14.18 8.51 -4.91
N TYR A 26 13.97 9.73 -4.39
CA TYR A 26 15.06 10.65 -4.13
C TYR A 26 16.03 10.13 -3.06
N ILE A 27 15.52 9.56 -1.98
CA ILE A 27 16.35 8.96 -0.92
C ILE A 27 17.18 7.79 -1.47
N TYR A 28 16.53 6.88 -2.21
CA TYR A 28 17.18 5.66 -2.69
C TYR A 28 18.03 5.83 -3.95
N SER A 29 17.82 6.89 -4.73
CA SER A 29 18.68 7.20 -5.88
C SER A 29 19.77 8.22 -5.51
N SER A 30 19.37 9.47 -5.25
CA SER A 30 20.33 10.57 -5.10
C SER A 30 21.08 10.52 -3.77
N ILE A 31 20.39 10.33 -2.64
CA ILE A 31 21.06 10.35 -1.32
C ILE A 31 21.95 9.13 -1.15
N ARG A 32 21.46 7.96 -1.53
CA ARG A 32 22.22 6.71 -1.44
C ARG A 32 23.53 6.76 -2.24
N GLU A 33 23.50 7.33 -3.44
CA GLU A 33 24.66 7.38 -4.33
C GLU A 33 25.66 8.46 -3.94
N ASN A 34 25.17 9.62 -3.47
CA ASN A 34 26.03 10.77 -3.18
C ASN A 34 26.49 10.87 -1.72
N SER A 35 25.77 10.28 -0.77
CA SER A 35 26.04 10.43 0.67
C SER A 35 25.62 9.21 1.47
N LYS A 36 26.45 8.18 1.48
CA LYS A 36 26.16 6.94 2.20
C LYS A 36 25.85 7.16 3.69
N TRP A 37 26.64 8.00 4.38
CA TRP A 37 26.42 8.28 5.80
C TRP A 37 25.05 8.92 6.08
N MET A 38 24.60 9.81 5.18
CA MET A 38 23.29 10.45 5.28
C MET A 38 22.17 9.46 4.97
N PHE A 39 22.40 8.58 4.01
CA PHE A 39 21.46 7.50 3.71
C PHE A 39 21.31 6.56 4.92
N ASP A 40 22.43 6.10 5.50
CA ASP A 40 22.42 5.21 6.66
C ASP A 40 21.77 5.88 7.88
N ALA A 41 21.98 7.17 8.09
CA ALA A 41 21.31 7.94 9.12
C ALA A 41 19.77 8.01 8.89
N LEU A 42 19.32 8.31 7.66
CA LEU A 42 17.92 8.43 7.31
C LEU A 42 17.16 7.10 7.40
N VAL A 43 17.78 5.99 7.01
CA VAL A 43 17.19 4.65 7.07
C VAL A 43 17.43 3.93 8.39
N SER A 44 18.10 4.56 9.35
CA SER A 44 18.30 3.97 10.67
C SER A 44 16.95 3.71 11.37
N ALA A 45 16.90 2.71 12.24
CA ALA A 45 15.68 2.35 12.96
C ALA A 45 15.14 3.53 13.80
N ARG A 46 16.02 4.33 14.41
CA ARG A 46 15.63 5.50 15.22
C ARG A 46 15.00 6.60 14.38
N THR A 47 15.63 6.95 13.25
CA THR A 47 15.12 7.99 12.35
C THR A 47 13.83 7.52 11.69
N SER A 48 13.77 6.25 11.26
CA SER A 48 12.56 5.66 10.67
C SER A 48 11.38 5.68 11.67
N SER A 49 11.62 5.37 12.95
CA SER A 49 10.61 5.45 14.00
C SER A 49 10.13 6.88 14.23
N LEU A 50 11.05 7.85 14.25
CA LEU A 50 10.70 9.27 14.40
C LEU A 50 9.89 9.78 13.21
N LEU A 51 10.31 9.45 11.99
CA LEU A 51 9.59 9.81 10.76
C LEU A 51 8.21 9.13 10.71
N ALA A 52 8.12 7.88 11.13
CA ALA A 52 6.84 7.17 11.22
C ALA A 52 5.90 7.86 12.23
N TYR A 53 6.41 8.21 13.41
CA TYR A 53 5.63 8.94 14.41
C TYR A 53 5.12 10.28 13.86
N ILE A 54 6.00 11.08 13.24
CA ILE A 54 5.62 12.39 12.68
C ILE A 54 4.59 12.24 11.55
N ASN A 55 4.76 11.25 10.67
CA ASN A 55 3.88 11.08 9.51
C ASN A 55 2.56 10.39 9.84
N TYR A 56 2.56 9.45 10.78
CA TYR A 56 1.40 8.58 11.01
C TYR A 56 0.66 8.87 12.31
N ASP A 57 1.35 9.28 13.36
CA ASP A 57 0.79 9.41 14.72
C ASP A 57 0.64 10.84 15.18
N PHE A 58 1.50 11.75 14.70
CA PHE A 58 1.48 13.13 15.19
C PHE A 58 0.23 13.87 14.72
N PRO A 59 -0.54 14.50 15.63
CA PRO A 59 -1.81 15.16 15.29
C PRO A 59 -1.67 16.25 14.23
N PHE A 60 -0.54 16.96 14.20
CA PHE A 60 -0.23 17.98 13.19
C PHE A 60 0.25 17.36 11.86
N GLY A 61 0.76 16.15 11.85
CA GLY A 61 1.07 15.41 10.64
C GLY A 61 -0.17 15.19 9.78
N SER A 62 -1.32 14.90 10.41
CA SER A 62 -2.61 14.83 9.72
C SER A 62 -3.10 16.20 9.23
N PHE A 63 -2.64 17.29 9.81
CA PHE A 63 -2.94 18.65 9.35
C PHE A 63 -2.09 19.03 8.13
N LEU A 64 -0.80 18.67 8.12
CA LEU A 64 0.11 18.92 6.99
C LEU A 64 -0.18 18.02 5.79
N SER A 65 -0.46 16.75 6.01
CA SER A 65 -0.84 15.79 4.96
C SER A 65 -2.36 15.70 4.76
N GLY A 66 -3.15 16.29 5.66
CA GLY A 66 -4.60 16.33 5.65
C GLY A 66 -5.22 14.92 5.61
N GLY A 67 -5.73 14.41 6.72
CA GLY A 67 -6.32 13.08 6.78
C GLY A 67 -7.34 12.82 5.65
N ARG A 68 -8.12 13.84 5.26
CA ARG A 68 -9.01 13.78 4.09
C ARG A 68 -8.27 13.70 2.75
N LYS A 69 -7.12 14.37 2.62
CA LYS A 69 -6.28 14.26 1.41
C LYS A 69 -5.65 12.88 1.34
N PHE A 70 -5.16 12.36 2.46
CA PHE A 70 -4.61 11.01 2.53
C PHE A 70 -5.65 9.95 2.16
N ILE A 71 -6.87 10.03 2.72
CA ILE A 71 -7.98 9.13 2.38
C ILE A 71 -8.26 9.13 0.87
N LYS A 72 -8.35 10.33 0.26
CA LYS A 72 -8.56 10.46 -1.19
C LYS A 72 -7.37 9.94 -2.01
N GLN A 73 -6.16 10.21 -1.56
CA GLN A 73 -4.93 9.84 -2.26
C GLN A 73 -4.70 8.32 -2.26
N VAL A 74 -5.06 7.66 -1.16
CA VAL A 74 -4.97 6.19 -1.02
C VAL A 74 -6.20 5.50 -1.65
N GLY A 75 -7.26 6.25 -1.96
CA GLY A 75 -8.49 5.72 -2.55
C GLY A 75 -9.33 4.89 -1.57
N VAL A 76 -9.34 5.28 -0.30
CA VAL A 76 -10.13 4.59 0.72
C VAL A 76 -11.62 4.87 0.53
N ASN A 77 -12.41 3.82 0.41
CA ASN A 77 -13.86 3.92 0.47
C ASN A 77 -14.31 4.07 1.93
N ILE A 78 -14.81 5.25 2.27
CA ILE A 78 -15.23 5.58 3.64
C ILE A 78 -16.48 4.79 4.05
N GLU A 79 -17.35 4.44 3.12
CA GLU A 79 -18.59 3.70 3.37
C GLU A 79 -18.33 2.28 3.86
N GLU A 80 -17.20 1.70 3.46
CA GLU A 80 -16.77 0.39 3.93
C GLU A 80 -16.33 0.38 5.39
N CYS A 81 -16.00 1.55 5.96
CA CYS A 81 -15.48 1.64 7.32
C CYS A 81 -16.57 1.42 8.37
N VAL A 82 -16.24 0.69 9.43
CA VAL A 82 -17.14 0.51 10.58
C VAL A 82 -17.36 1.84 11.28
N ASP A 83 -16.28 2.59 11.53
CA ASP A 83 -16.34 3.91 12.12
C ASP A 83 -15.56 4.93 11.27
N PRO A 84 -16.25 5.66 10.38
CA PRO A 84 -15.64 6.72 9.58
C PRO A 84 -15.10 7.89 10.40
N SER A 85 -15.65 8.13 11.59
CA SER A 85 -15.27 9.27 12.45
C SER A 85 -13.92 9.06 13.13
N ALA A 86 -13.52 7.80 13.31
CA ALA A 86 -12.23 7.44 13.88
C ALA A 86 -11.03 7.69 12.96
N LEU A 87 -11.24 8.02 11.68
CA LEU A 87 -10.19 8.19 10.68
C LEU A 87 -9.45 9.54 10.81
N THR A 88 -8.87 9.80 11.97
CA THR A 88 -8.25 11.09 12.31
C THR A 88 -6.78 11.19 11.95
N SER A 89 -6.09 10.08 11.75
CA SER A 89 -4.67 10.03 11.39
C SER A 89 -4.40 8.99 10.30
N ALA A 90 -3.23 9.05 9.67
CA ALA A 90 -2.84 8.05 8.67
C ALA A 90 -2.79 6.64 9.28
N ARG A 91 -2.32 6.49 10.52
CA ARG A 91 -2.36 5.21 11.24
C ARG A 91 -3.80 4.69 11.39
N LYS A 92 -4.74 5.53 11.81
CA LYS A 92 -6.15 5.16 11.96
C LYS A 92 -6.79 4.74 10.63
N VAL A 93 -6.37 5.36 9.53
CA VAL A 93 -6.79 4.95 8.18
C VAL A 93 -6.24 3.57 7.83
N PHE A 94 -5.00 3.27 8.19
CA PHE A 94 -4.40 1.95 7.96
C PHE A 94 -5.03 0.86 8.82
N GLU A 95 -5.26 1.13 10.09
CA GLU A 95 -5.80 0.19 11.08
C GLU A 95 -7.33 0.11 11.05
N ARG A 96 -7.98 0.77 10.09
CA ARG A 96 -9.44 0.81 10.01
C ARG A 96 -10.05 -0.58 9.92
N GLN A 97 -11.12 -0.77 10.63
CA GLN A 97 -11.98 -1.93 10.46
C GLN A 97 -12.98 -1.68 9.35
N ILE A 98 -13.21 -2.68 8.53
CA ILE A 98 -14.18 -2.65 7.44
C ILE A 98 -15.37 -3.57 7.76
N LYS A 99 -16.53 -3.25 7.20
CA LYS A 99 -17.75 -4.06 7.26
C LYS A 99 -17.60 -5.24 6.29
N TYR A 100 -16.72 -6.19 6.61
CA TYR A 100 -16.33 -7.24 5.67
C TYR A 100 -17.48 -8.13 5.23
N ASP A 101 -18.47 -8.36 6.10
CA ASP A 101 -19.66 -9.16 5.76
C ASP A 101 -20.44 -8.57 4.56
N GLN A 102 -20.43 -7.23 4.43
CA GLN A 102 -21.13 -6.54 3.36
C GLN A 102 -20.26 -6.33 2.12
N TYR A 103 -18.99 -5.96 2.33
CA TYR A 103 -18.10 -5.55 1.23
C TYR A 103 -17.14 -6.64 0.77
N ARG A 104 -16.94 -7.68 1.58
CA ARG A 104 -16.06 -8.82 1.30
C ARG A 104 -16.77 -10.14 1.66
N PRO A 105 -17.98 -10.40 1.11
CA PRO A 105 -18.70 -11.63 1.43
C PRO A 105 -17.88 -12.84 0.97
N MET A 106 -17.76 -13.84 1.83
CA MET A 106 -17.15 -15.10 1.48
C MET A 106 -18.14 -15.97 0.72
N SER A 107 -17.66 -16.70 -0.28
CA SER A 107 -18.46 -17.70 -0.97
C SER A 107 -18.69 -18.91 -0.08
N ASN A 108 -19.93 -19.43 -0.09
CA ASN A 108 -20.27 -20.70 0.57
C ASN A 108 -20.05 -21.90 -0.35
N ASP A 109 -19.58 -21.70 -1.58
CA ASP A 109 -19.31 -22.78 -2.53
C ASP A 109 -17.98 -23.44 -2.19
N GLU A 110 -18.01 -24.76 -1.89
CA GLU A 110 -16.84 -25.56 -1.54
C GLU A 110 -15.75 -25.60 -2.62
N LYS A 111 -16.10 -25.28 -3.87
CA LYS A 111 -15.15 -25.25 -5.00
C LYS A 111 -14.51 -23.88 -5.18
N THR A 112 -14.90 -22.88 -4.39
CA THR A 112 -14.37 -21.53 -4.48
C THR A 112 -13.20 -21.32 -3.55
N VAL A 113 -12.05 -20.92 -4.10
CA VAL A 113 -10.91 -20.48 -3.33
C VAL A 113 -11.00 -18.98 -3.10
N VAL A 114 -11.03 -18.56 -1.85
CA VAL A 114 -11.11 -17.15 -1.45
C VAL A 114 -9.73 -16.65 -1.06
N SER A 115 -9.36 -15.46 -1.51
CA SER A 115 -8.12 -14.81 -1.08
C SER A 115 -8.21 -14.39 0.40
N PRO A 116 -7.19 -14.67 1.23
CA PRO A 116 -7.21 -14.28 2.64
C PRO A 116 -7.08 -12.77 2.86
N ALA A 117 -6.75 -12.02 1.82
CA ALA A 117 -6.58 -10.57 1.89
C ALA A 117 -6.91 -9.91 0.55
N ASP A 118 -7.28 -8.63 0.61
CA ASP A 118 -7.33 -7.77 -0.58
C ASP A 118 -5.89 -7.55 -1.05
N SER A 119 -5.50 -8.18 -2.15
CA SER A 119 -4.13 -8.16 -2.63
C SER A 119 -4.07 -8.10 -4.15
N ARG A 120 -2.90 -7.74 -4.66
CA ARG A 120 -2.56 -7.92 -6.06
C ARG A 120 -1.87 -9.24 -6.22
N CYS A 121 -2.40 -10.06 -7.11
CA CYS A 121 -1.85 -11.37 -7.39
C CYS A 121 -1.20 -11.37 -8.76
N LEU A 122 -0.04 -12.00 -8.85
CA LEU A 122 0.50 -12.43 -10.12
C LEU A 122 -0.04 -13.83 -10.39
N VAL A 123 -0.84 -13.94 -11.44
CA VAL A 123 -1.44 -15.22 -11.84
C VAL A 123 -0.80 -15.67 -13.12
N GLY A 124 -0.32 -16.89 -13.14
CA GLY A 124 0.28 -17.50 -14.33
C GLY A 124 -0.11 -18.97 -14.43
N SER A 125 0.04 -19.53 -15.61
CA SER A 125 -0.14 -20.97 -15.86
C SER A 125 1.23 -21.61 -16.13
N PHE A 126 1.50 -22.72 -15.46
CA PHE A 126 2.70 -23.54 -15.71
C PHE A 126 2.53 -24.52 -16.88
N THR A 127 1.43 -24.43 -17.64
CA THR A 127 1.17 -25.32 -18.77
C THR A 127 2.23 -25.18 -19.87
N ASN A 128 2.70 -23.95 -20.09
CA ASN A 128 3.66 -23.66 -21.16
C ASN A 128 5.03 -23.20 -20.63
N ASN A 129 5.16 -22.94 -19.37
CA ASN A 129 6.41 -22.44 -18.78
C ASN A 129 6.47 -22.77 -17.28
N ASN A 130 7.44 -23.61 -16.92
CA ASN A 130 7.65 -24.06 -15.54
C ASN A 130 8.60 -23.15 -14.75
N LEU A 131 8.99 -22.02 -15.32
CA LEU A 131 9.93 -21.09 -14.71
C LEU A 131 9.20 -19.79 -14.36
N LEU A 132 9.33 -19.40 -13.11
CA LEU A 132 8.89 -18.09 -12.63
C LEU A 132 10.11 -17.20 -12.41
N PHE A 133 10.19 -16.10 -13.15
CA PHE A 133 11.26 -15.12 -13.01
C PHE A 133 10.76 -13.93 -12.18
N LEU A 134 11.27 -13.78 -10.97
CA LEU A 134 10.92 -12.72 -10.03
C LEU A 134 12.18 -12.08 -9.44
N LYS A 135 12.26 -10.75 -9.47
CA LYS A 135 13.36 -9.98 -8.86
C LYS A 135 14.76 -10.52 -9.24
N ASN A 136 14.96 -10.79 -10.51
CA ASN A 136 16.20 -11.38 -11.06
C ASN A 136 16.54 -12.78 -10.52
N LYS A 137 15.55 -13.52 -10.05
CA LYS A 137 15.72 -14.92 -9.64
C LYS A 137 14.73 -15.84 -10.35
N PHE A 138 15.17 -17.04 -10.66
CA PHE A 138 14.33 -18.13 -11.17
C PHE A 138 13.80 -18.96 -9.99
N PHE A 139 12.53 -19.36 -10.07
CA PHE A 139 11.86 -20.25 -9.14
C PHE A 139 11.22 -21.39 -9.91
#